data_655511d657097da236a40cfb5417a553
#
_entry.id   655511d657097da236a40cfb5417a553
#
_cell.length_a   1.000
_cell.length_b   1.000
_cell.length_c   1.000
_cell.angle_alpha   90.00
_cell.angle_beta   90.00
_cell.angle_gamma   90.00
#
_symmetry.space_group_name_H-M   'P 1'
#
loop_
_entity.id
_entity.type
_entity.pdbx_description
1 polymer ?
#
loop_
_entity_poly.entity_id
_entity_poly.type
_entity_poly.pdbx_seq_one_letter_code
_entity_poly.pdbx_strand_id
1 'polypeptide(L)'
;MSESLIIFSREWLVTTSLTAYLVPVYFRPVTSVYDMTELTRYLRTQPRSPVVLGLRPHEHVTDLYRLQPLLAGRAVLFVSRSFYWTDYSLPEWLGLEQFGFCSWDTIHNPFSRRREMRRFKQSAADVQEDDCATDGAKRQAPAASVITGMQILERANRWLYRELSAAGLNGFEVRVLSLMSEGLKGSLSSRTRSLYKNTGLLKLGMTKHVLNLYRGVKVRPELQAGLHCPDGESRRKVKESGMDEVEILHK
;
A
#
# COMPACT_ATOMS: atom_id res chain seq x y z
N MET A 1 8.12 -6.70 29.63
CA MET A 1 9.00 -5.78 28.86
C MET A 1 8.12 -4.80 28.12
N SER A 2 8.40 -3.51 28.17
CA SER A 2 7.58 -2.48 27.51
C SER A 2 7.74 -2.62 25.99
N GLU A 3 6.67 -2.93 25.28
CA GLU A 3 6.68 -3.03 23.82
C GLU A 3 6.92 -1.67 23.18
N SER A 4 7.89 -1.59 22.27
CA SER A 4 8.19 -0.39 21.51
C SER A 4 7.29 -0.27 20.27
N LEU A 5 7.02 0.95 19.82
CA LEU A 5 6.42 1.20 18.52
C LEU A 5 7.52 1.17 17.46
N ILE A 6 7.35 0.37 16.42
CA ILE A 6 8.26 0.37 15.27
C ILE A 6 7.70 1.31 14.21
N ILE A 7 8.48 2.29 13.75
CA ILE A 7 8.13 3.20 12.65
C ILE A 7 9.08 2.94 11.50
N PHE A 8 8.53 2.67 10.33
CA PHE A 8 9.29 2.39 9.13
C PHE A 8 8.80 3.19 7.92
N SER A 9 9.73 3.74 7.17
CA SER A 9 9.61 4.13 5.77
C SER A 9 10.98 4.06 5.10
N ARG A 10 11.03 3.80 3.80
CA ARG A 10 12.26 3.91 3.00
C ARG A 10 12.71 5.37 2.83
N GLU A 11 11.81 6.31 3.00
CA GLU A 11 12.09 7.74 2.93
C GLU A 11 12.46 8.26 4.32
N TRP A 12 13.70 8.71 4.47
CA TRP A 12 14.21 9.24 5.74
C TRP A 12 13.32 10.37 6.31
N LEU A 13 12.91 11.31 5.47
CA LEU A 13 12.03 12.43 5.87
C LEU A 13 10.69 11.95 6.43
N VAL A 14 10.12 10.91 5.83
CA VAL A 14 8.84 10.32 6.28
C VAL A 14 9.02 9.69 7.65
N THR A 15 10.03 8.85 7.85
CA THR A 15 10.30 8.18 9.13
C THR A 15 10.58 9.20 10.23
N THR A 16 11.43 10.19 9.96
CA THR A 16 11.78 11.25 10.92
C THR A 16 10.56 12.09 11.32
N SER A 17 9.74 12.49 10.33
CA SER A 17 8.51 13.24 10.58
C SER A 17 7.50 12.43 11.39
N LEU A 18 7.26 11.17 11.03
CA LEU A 18 6.37 10.29 11.80
C LEU A 18 6.86 10.15 13.25
N THR A 19 8.15 9.93 13.44
CA THR A 19 8.75 9.85 14.80
C THR A 19 8.50 11.11 15.59
N ALA A 20 8.78 12.29 15.02
CA ALA A 20 8.56 13.58 15.69
C ALA A 20 7.08 13.80 16.09
N TYR A 21 6.13 13.37 15.25
CA TYR A 21 4.70 13.50 15.55
C TYR A 21 4.18 12.44 16.51
N LEU A 22 4.70 11.21 16.48
CA LEU A 22 4.13 10.08 17.22
C LEU A 22 4.75 9.91 18.62
N VAL A 23 6.03 10.21 18.82
CA VAL A 23 6.72 10.13 20.13
C VAL A 23 5.92 10.85 21.22
N PRO A 24 5.47 12.12 21.04
CA PRO A 24 4.77 12.85 22.11
C PRO A 24 3.40 12.27 22.49
N VAL A 25 2.81 11.43 21.65
CA VAL A 25 1.45 10.89 21.86
C VAL A 25 1.42 9.40 22.15
N TYR A 26 2.52 8.69 21.87
CA TYR A 26 2.54 7.23 22.05
C TYR A 26 2.91 6.82 23.49
N PHE A 27 3.68 7.59 24.22
CA PHE A 27 4.10 7.37 25.63
C PHE A 27 4.84 6.04 25.89
N ARG A 28 5.38 5.39 24.87
CA ARG A 28 6.23 4.20 24.95
C ARG A 28 7.45 4.42 24.06
N PRO A 29 8.51 3.61 24.21
CA PRO A 29 9.66 3.71 23.33
C PRO A 29 9.26 3.60 21.86
N VAL A 30 9.90 4.39 21.00
CA VAL A 30 9.69 4.40 19.55
C VAL A 30 11.02 4.06 18.89
N THR A 31 10.98 3.08 17.99
CA THR A 31 12.13 2.64 17.19
C THR A 31 11.92 3.07 15.75
N SER A 32 12.76 3.98 15.27
CA SER A 32 12.76 4.43 13.87
C SER A 32 13.64 3.53 13.02
N VAL A 33 13.10 3.04 11.91
CA VAL A 33 13.76 2.10 11.00
C VAL A 33 13.69 2.64 9.59
N TYR A 34 14.79 2.56 8.85
CA TYR A 34 14.94 3.16 7.52
C TYR A 34 15.22 2.13 6.43
N ASP A 35 15.61 0.93 6.81
CA ASP A 35 15.95 -0.17 5.91
C ASP A 35 15.07 -1.40 6.15
N MET A 36 14.79 -2.13 5.08
CA MET A 36 13.95 -3.32 5.10
C MET A 36 14.57 -4.49 5.87
N THR A 37 15.89 -4.61 5.80
CA THR A 37 16.65 -5.65 6.52
C THR A 37 16.57 -5.40 8.03
N GLU A 38 16.75 -4.14 8.41
CA GLU A 38 16.63 -3.72 9.80
C GLU A 38 15.20 -3.89 10.31
N LEU A 39 14.18 -3.51 9.52
CA LEU A 39 12.78 -3.76 9.85
C LEU A 39 12.54 -5.26 10.10
N THR A 40 13.01 -6.12 9.20
CA THR A 40 12.87 -7.57 9.34
C THR A 40 13.50 -8.08 10.64
N ARG A 41 14.66 -7.54 11.02
CA ARG A 41 15.36 -7.87 12.27
C ARG A 41 14.52 -7.47 13.49
N TYR A 42 14.00 -6.22 13.54
CA TYR A 42 13.16 -5.76 14.66
C TYR A 42 11.85 -6.54 14.75
N LEU A 43 11.21 -6.83 13.63
CA LEU A 43 10.00 -7.63 13.62
C LEU A 43 10.22 -9.05 14.18
N ARG A 44 11.39 -9.66 13.97
CA ARG A 44 11.75 -10.96 14.55
C ARG A 44 12.05 -10.90 16.03
N THR A 45 12.74 -9.86 16.48
CA THR A 45 13.16 -9.70 17.88
C THR A 45 12.06 -9.21 18.80
N GLN A 46 11.04 -8.53 18.24
CA GLN A 46 9.94 -7.93 18.97
C GLN A 46 8.60 -8.39 18.37
N PRO A 47 8.16 -9.65 18.59
CA PRO A 47 7.04 -10.25 17.86
C PRO A 47 5.69 -9.59 18.10
N ARG A 48 5.49 -8.85 19.17
CA ARG A 48 4.21 -8.21 19.54
C ARG A 48 4.20 -6.68 19.34
N SER A 49 5.33 -6.08 18.97
CA SER A 49 5.39 -4.62 18.79
C SER A 49 4.50 -4.17 17.65
N PRO A 50 3.63 -3.16 17.87
CA PRO A 50 2.84 -2.56 16.80
C PRO A 50 3.74 -1.81 15.83
N VAL A 51 3.28 -1.68 14.58
CA VAL A 51 4.09 -1.17 13.47
C VAL A 51 3.36 -0.03 12.76
N VAL A 52 4.05 1.09 12.55
CA VAL A 52 3.62 2.18 11.67
C VAL A 52 4.45 2.15 10.40
N LEU A 53 3.78 2.00 9.27
CA LEU A 53 4.39 1.92 7.94
C LEU A 53 4.08 3.20 7.15
N GLY A 54 5.08 4.06 6.99
CA GLY A 54 4.99 5.27 6.18
C GLY A 54 5.07 4.95 4.68
N LEU A 55 4.09 4.21 4.16
CA LEU A 55 4.05 3.74 2.77
C LEU A 55 2.63 3.46 2.30
N ARG A 56 2.46 3.31 0.98
CA ARG A 56 1.22 2.84 0.36
C ARG A 56 1.32 1.36 0.03
N PRO A 57 0.39 0.52 0.47
CA PRO A 57 0.41 -0.91 0.18
C PRO A 57 0.59 -1.25 -1.30
N HIS A 58 -0.09 -0.56 -2.24
CA HIS A 58 0.00 -0.88 -3.67
C HIS A 58 1.39 -0.62 -4.30
N GLU A 59 2.22 0.20 -3.68
CA GLU A 59 3.60 0.48 -4.13
C GLU A 59 4.64 -0.47 -3.51
N HIS A 60 4.24 -1.31 -2.53
CA HIS A 60 5.11 -2.17 -1.74
C HIS A 60 4.59 -3.61 -1.60
N VAL A 61 3.80 -4.08 -2.56
CA VAL A 61 3.12 -5.39 -2.49
C VAL A 61 4.10 -6.54 -2.29
N THR A 62 5.22 -6.51 -3.01
CA THR A 62 6.24 -7.58 -2.94
C THR A 62 6.95 -7.60 -1.59
N ASP A 63 7.23 -6.44 -1.02
CA ASP A 63 7.88 -6.33 0.28
C ASP A 63 6.90 -6.74 1.40
N LEU A 64 5.67 -6.25 1.35
CA LEU A 64 4.63 -6.59 2.32
C LEU A 64 4.30 -8.10 2.29
N TYR A 65 4.26 -8.72 1.10
CA TYR A 65 4.07 -10.16 0.97
C TYR A 65 5.20 -10.95 1.66
N ARG A 66 6.44 -10.51 1.52
CA ARG A 66 7.60 -11.13 2.19
C ARG A 66 7.59 -10.91 3.71
N LEU A 67 7.09 -9.76 4.15
CA LEU A 67 6.95 -9.44 5.57
C LEU A 67 5.69 -10.04 6.21
N GLN A 68 4.75 -10.54 5.41
CA GLN A 68 3.46 -11.06 5.88
C GLN A 68 3.58 -12.01 7.09
N PRO A 69 4.49 -13.01 7.12
CA PRO A 69 4.60 -13.90 8.28
C PRO A 69 5.07 -13.19 9.56
N LEU A 70 5.74 -12.05 9.42
CA LEU A 70 6.22 -11.23 10.54
C LEU A 70 5.23 -10.15 10.95
N LEU A 71 4.30 -9.77 10.08
CA LEU A 71 3.25 -8.78 10.34
C LEU A 71 1.95 -9.43 10.86
N ALA A 72 1.77 -10.72 10.63
CA ALA A 72 0.61 -11.46 11.13
C ALA A 72 0.51 -11.37 12.67
N GLY A 73 -0.70 -11.16 13.18
CA GLY A 73 -0.95 -11.02 14.61
C GLY A 73 -0.41 -9.73 15.23
N ARG A 74 -0.17 -8.67 14.44
CA ARG A 74 0.24 -7.34 14.93
C ARG A 74 -0.73 -6.27 14.47
N ALA A 75 -0.83 -5.22 15.27
CA ALA A 75 -1.46 -3.99 14.81
C ALA A 75 -0.53 -3.26 13.82
N VAL A 76 -1.03 -2.98 12.63
CA VAL A 76 -0.31 -2.29 11.55
C VAL A 76 -1.04 -1.01 11.17
N LEU A 77 -0.37 0.14 11.18
CA LEU A 77 -0.92 1.42 10.74
C LEU A 77 -0.17 1.90 9.49
N PHE A 78 -0.89 1.99 8.38
CA PHE A 78 -0.36 2.59 7.15
C PHE A 78 -0.55 4.11 7.19
N VAL A 79 0.51 4.86 6.87
CA VAL A 79 0.48 6.33 6.83
C VAL A 79 0.92 6.82 5.45
N SER A 80 0.06 7.63 4.79
CA SER A 80 0.37 8.24 3.50
C SER A 80 -0.47 9.51 3.28
N ARG A 81 -0.21 10.25 2.20
CA ARG A 81 -1.04 11.40 1.80
C ARG A 81 -2.45 11.00 1.40
N SER A 82 -2.56 9.93 0.63
CA SER A 82 -3.82 9.40 0.11
C SER A 82 -3.68 7.91 -0.13
N PHE A 83 -4.78 7.22 -0.06
CA PHE A 83 -4.89 5.81 -0.35
C PHE A 83 -5.88 5.59 -1.49
N TYR A 84 -5.65 4.57 -2.27
CA TYR A 84 -6.53 4.10 -3.34
C TYR A 84 -7.33 2.88 -2.87
N TRP A 85 -8.33 2.48 -3.65
CA TRP A 85 -9.10 1.27 -3.35
C TRP A 85 -8.19 0.03 -3.22
N THR A 86 -7.18 -0.11 -4.06
CA THR A 86 -6.17 -1.18 -3.95
C THR A 86 -5.45 -1.18 -2.62
N ASP A 87 -5.15 -0.01 -2.04
CA ASP A 87 -4.48 0.08 -0.74
C ASP A 87 -5.35 -0.46 0.38
N TYR A 88 -6.64 -0.13 0.36
CA TYR A 88 -7.58 -0.60 1.38
C TYR A 88 -7.84 -2.10 1.29
N SER A 89 -7.75 -2.67 0.08
CA SER A 89 -8.02 -4.09 -0.16
C SER A 89 -6.82 -5.00 0.11
N LEU A 90 -5.59 -4.55 -0.19
CA LEU A 90 -4.39 -5.38 -0.12
C LEU A 90 -4.03 -5.95 1.27
N PRO A 91 -4.22 -5.26 2.41
CA PRO A 91 -3.93 -5.83 3.72
C PRO A 91 -4.75 -7.08 4.04
N GLU A 92 -6.00 -7.14 3.60
CA GLU A 92 -6.84 -8.33 3.73
C GLU A 92 -6.29 -9.51 2.90
N TRP A 93 -5.88 -9.25 1.65
CA TRP A 93 -5.20 -10.24 0.82
C TRP A 93 -3.90 -10.77 1.46
N LEU A 94 -3.18 -9.90 2.18
CA LEU A 94 -1.97 -10.26 2.94
C LEU A 94 -2.30 -10.99 4.24
N GLY A 95 -3.57 -11.18 4.58
CA GLY A 95 -3.98 -11.83 5.84
C GLY A 95 -3.62 -11.02 7.08
N LEU A 96 -3.57 -9.69 6.97
CA LEU A 96 -3.43 -8.82 8.14
C LEU A 96 -4.80 -8.69 8.80
N GLU A 97 -4.89 -9.06 10.07
CA GLU A 97 -6.15 -9.05 10.82
C GLU A 97 -6.43 -7.67 11.43
N GLN A 98 -5.39 -7.00 11.89
CA GLN A 98 -5.50 -5.69 12.54
C GLN A 98 -4.68 -4.65 11.81
N PHE A 99 -5.33 -3.90 10.97
CA PHE A 99 -4.70 -2.81 10.23
C PHE A 99 -5.57 -1.56 10.20
N GLY A 100 -4.91 -0.41 10.00
CA GLY A 100 -5.56 0.88 9.86
C GLY A 100 -4.85 1.77 8.83
N PHE A 101 -5.54 2.84 8.43
CA PHE A 101 -5.03 3.83 7.49
C PHE A 101 -5.14 5.22 8.09
N CYS A 102 -4.07 5.98 8.01
CA CYS A 102 -4.01 7.34 8.54
C CYS A 102 -3.42 8.29 7.48
N SER A 103 -4.10 9.37 7.18
CA SER A 103 -3.58 10.38 6.27
C SER A 103 -2.57 11.30 6.98
N TRP A 104 -1.66 11.92 6.20
CA TRP A 104 -0.78 12.95 6.73
C TRP A 104 -1.54 14.13 7.34
N ASP A 105 -2.70 14.51 6.80
CA ASP A 105 -3.55 15.56 7.36
C ASP A 105 -4.02 15.20 8.77
N THR A 106 -4.36 13.93 8.99
CA THR A 106 -4.71 13.40 10.32
C THR A 106 -3.51 13.45 11.27
N ILE A 107 -2.31 13.08 10.79
CA ILE A 107 -1.08 13.12 11.60
C ILE A 107 -0.69 14.57 11.98
N HIS A 108 -0.83 15.52 11.06
CA HIS A 108 -0.52 16.93 11.33
C HIS A 108 -1.49 17.56 12.33
N ASN A 109 -2.76 17.17 12.32
CA ASN A 109 -3.75 17.71 13.25
C ASN A 109 -3.62 17.07 14.65
N PRO A 110 -3.28 17.83 15.72
CA PRO A 110 -3.02 17.26 17.05
C PRO A 110 -4.21 16.48 17.64
N PHE A 111 -5.43 16.94 17.42
CA PHE A 111 -6.65 16.29 17.93
C PHE A 111 -6.94 14.99 17.20
N SER A 112 -6.91 15.03 15.87
CA SER A 112 -7.13 13.84 15.01
C SER A 112 -6.06 12.79 15.26
N ARG A 113 -4.79 13.19 15.35
CA ARG A 113 -3.66 12.33 15.68
C ARG A 113 -3.84 11.61 17.02
N ARG A 114 -4.20 12.34 18.10
CA ARG A 114 -4.43 11.74 19.42
C ARG A 114 -5.56 10.72 19.38
N ARG A 115 -6.65 11.02 18.69
CA ARG A 115 -7.80 10.12 18.53
C ARG A 115 -7.39 8.86 17.78
N GLU A 116 -6.67 9.00 16.67
CA GLU A 116 -6.24 7.87 15.84
C GLU A 116 -5.23 6.98 16.57
N MET A 117 -4.26 7.59 17.24
CA MET A 117 -3.29 6.82 18.04
C MET A 117 -3.91 6.12 19.24
N ARG A 118 -5.00 6.65 19.80
CA ARG A 118 -5.75 5.95 20.84
C ARG A 118 -6.43 4.70 20.28
N ARG A 119 -7.09 4.79 19.12
CA ARG A 119 -7.70 3.66 18.43
C ARG A 119 -6.66 2.59 18.09
N PHE A 120 -5.54 3.01 17.53
CA PHE A 120 -4.45 2.12 17.19
C PHE A 120 -3.87 1.38 18.41
N LYS A 121 -3.76 2.06 19.56
CA LYS A 121 -3.34 1.43 20.82
C LYS A 121 -4.35 0.41 21.33
N GLN A 122 -5.65 0.69 21.23
CA GLN A 122 -6.71 -0.24 21.62
C GLN A 122 -6.62 -1.49 20.74
N SER A 123 -6.56 -1.34 19.42
CA SER A 123 -6.36 -2.45 18.50
C SER A 123 -5.11 -3.29 18.82
N ALA A 124 -4.01 -2.64 19.21
CA ALA A 124 -2.78 -3.35 19.60
C ALA A 124 -2.93 -4.09 20.95
N ALA A 125 -3.77 -3.61 21.86
CA ALA A 125 -4.04 -4.28 23.13
C ALA A 125 -4.94 -5.51 22.95
N ASP A 126 -5.95 -5.43 22.09
CA ASP A 126 -6.89 -6.52 21.80
C ASP A 126 -6.15 -7.76 21.24
N VAL A 127 -5.09 -7.57 20.42
CA VAL A 127 -4.20 -8.66 19.96
C VAL A 127 -3.57 -9.43 21.11
N GLN A 128 -3.28 -8.73 22.21
CA GLN A 128 -2.55 -9.35 23.33
C GLN A 128 -3.44 -10.24 24.20
N GLU A 129 -4.74 -9.98 24.23
CA GLU A 129 -5.69 -10.75 25.03
C GLU A 129 -6.12 -12.06 24.35
N ASP A 130 -6.26 -12.06 23.01
CA ASP A 130 -6.65 -13.25 22.23
C ASP A 130 -5.57 -14.36 22.21
N ASP A 131 -4.28 -14.01 22.27
CA ASP A 131 -3.17 -14.98 22.29
C ASP A 131 -3.08 -15.80 23.60
N CYS A 132 -3.72 -15.38 24.68
CA CYS A 132 -3.77 -16.15 25.92
C CYS A 132 -4.73 -17.35 25.85
N ALA A 133 -5.59 -17.43 24.83
CA ALA A 133 -6.63 -18.47 24.72
C ALA A 133 -6.32 -19.59 23.72
N THR A 134 -5.29 -19.46 22.88
CA THR A 134 -4.96 -20.47 21.86
C THR A 134 -3.51 -20.93 21.96
N ASP A 135 -3.35 -22.06 22.67
CA ASP A 135 -2.10 -22.80 22.73
C ASP A 135 -1.78 -23.44 21.35
N GLY A 136 -0.67 -23.04 20.75
CA GLY A 136 0.23 -23.92 20.02
C GLY A 136 -0.19 -24.53 18.68
N ALA A 137 -0.96 -23.89 17.82
CA ALA A 137 -0.95 -24.29 16.41
C ALA A 137 0.25 -23.65 15.69
N LYS A 138 1.40 -24.34 15.71
CA LYS A 138 2.53 -24.07 14.80
C LYS A 138 2.01 -24.10 13.36
N ARG A 139 1.71 -22.93 12.78
CA ARG A 139 1.55 -22.80 11.33
C ARG A 139 2.92 -23.11 10.72
N GLN A 140 3.13 -24.37 10.34
CA GLN A 140 4.24 -24.75 9.48
C GLN A 140 4.15 -23.92 8.21
N ALA A 141 5.13 -23.04 8.04
CA ALA A 141 5.31 -22.34 6.77
C ALA A 141 5.48 -23.42 5.69
N PRO A 142 4.66 -23.43 4.64
CA PRO A 142 4.87 -24.35 3.52
C PRO A 142 6.26 -24.05 2.94
N ALA A 143 6.99 -25.13 2.59
CA ALA A 143 8.31 -25.06 1.99
C ALA A 143 8.31 -23.98 0.89
N ALA A 144 9.07 -22.91 1.11
CA ALA A 144 9.04 -21.71 0.31
C ALA A 144 9.61 -22.04 -1.08
N SER A 145 8.75 -22.39 -2.03
CA SER A 145 9.08 -22.16 -3.44
C SER A 145 9.39 -20.67 -3.58
N VAL A 146 10.56 -20.33 -4.11
CA VAL A 146 11.00 -18.94 -4.29
C VAL A 146 10.04 -18.27 -5.27
N ILE A 147 8.98 -17.65 -4.74
CA ILE A 147 7.99 -16.93 -5.53
C ILE A 147 8.63 -15.62 -5.99
N THR A 148 8.67 -15.40 -7.30
CA THR A 148 9.20 -14.16 -7.88
C THR A 148 8.28 -12.97 -7.57
N GLY A 149 8.84 -11.74 -7.57
CA GLY A 149 8.05 -10.53 -7.39
C GLY A 149 6.89 -10.41 -8.40
N MET A 150 7.12 -10.79 -9.66
CA MET A 150 6.08 -10.78 -10.71
C MET A 150 4.94 -11.76 -10.40
N GLN A 151 5.23 -12.95 -9.90
CA GLN A 151 4.22 -13.91 -9.48
C GLN A 151 3.40 -13.41 -8.29
N ILE A 152 4.02 -12.67 -7.37
CA ILE A 152 3.31 -12.03 -6.24
C ILE A 152 2.32 -11.00 -6.77
N LEU A 153 2.76 -10.11 -7.69
CA LEU A 153 1.90 -9.09 -8.28
C LEU A 153 0.75 -9.69 -9.09
N GLU A 154 1.01 -10.78 -9.83
CA GLU A 154 -0.03 -11.48 -10.56
C GLU A 154 -1.09 -12.09 -9.63
N ARG A 155 -0.67 -12.71 -8.51
CA ARG A 155 -1.58 -13.23 -7.50
C ARG A 155 -2.42 -12.13 -6.86
N ALA A 156 -1.80 -11.00 -6.49
CA ALA A 156 -2.48 -9.84 -5.95
C ALA A 156 -3.51 -9.28 -6.95
N ASN A 157 -3.12 -9.11 -8.22
CA ASN A 157 -4.04 -8.63 -9.25
C ASN A 157 -5.20 -9.58 -9.52
N ARG A 158 -4.97 -10.90 -9.46
CA ARG A 158 -6.03 -11.91 -9.60
C ARG A 158 -7.02 -11.84 -8.44
N TRP A 159 -6.53 -11.60 -7.25
CA TRP A 159 -7.37 -11.40 -6.07
C TRP A 159 -8.16 -10.08 -6.17
N LEU A 160 -7.49 -8.96 -6.44
CA LEU A 160 -8.12 -7.64 -6.63
C LEU A 160 -9.22 -7.68 -7.70
N TYR A 161 -9.01 -8.40 -8.80
CA TYR A 161 -10.03 -8.56 -9.85
C TYR A 161 -11.32 -9.21 -9.32
N ARG A 162 -11.22 -10.18 -8.40
CA ARG A 162 -12.40 -10.79 -7.75
C ARG A 162 -13.06 -9.80 -6.80
N GLU A 163 -12.27 -9.04 -6.05
CA GLU A 163 -12.75 -8.04 -5.11
C GLU A 163 -13.49 -6.88 -5.80
N LEU A 164 -13.20 -6.55 -7.04
CA LEU A 164 -13.99 -5.58 -7.80
C LEU A 164 -15.47 -5.96 -7.85
N SER A 165 -15.77 -7.23 -8.02
CA SER A 165 -17.16 -7.73 -8.03
C SER A 165 -17.77 -7.70 -6.61
N ALA A 166 -17.01 -8.06 -5.59
CA ALA A 166 -17.43 -7.99 -4.19
C ALA A 166 -17.70 -6.53 -3.74
N ALA A 167 -16.96 -5.58 -4.29
CA ALA A 167 -17.18 -4.14 -4.07
C ALA A 167 -18.45 -3.57 -4.77
N GLY A 168 -19.31 -4.43 -5.33
CA GLY A 168 -20.60 -4.05 -5.93
C GLY A 168 -20.51 -3.54 -7.38
N LEU A 169 -19.41 -3.81 -8.08
CA LEU A 169 -19.29 -3.52 -9.50
C LEU A 169 -20.03 -4.60 -10.33
N ASN A 170 -20.73 -4.16 -11.36
CA ASN A 170 -21.30 -5.10 -12.34
C ASN A 170 -20.24 -5.58 -13.34
N GLY A 171 -20.53 -6.66 -14.08
CA GLY A 171 -19.55 -7.26 -14.99
C GLY A 171 -19.05 -6.32 -16.09
N PHE A 172 -19.85 -5.35 -16.55
CA PHE A 172 -19.42 -4.35 -17.53
C PHE A 172 -18.44 -3.33 -16.91
N GLU A 173 -18.72 -2.88 -15.68
CA GLU A 173 -17.84 -1.97 -14.94
C GLU A 173 -16.48 -2.64 -14.66
N VAL A 174 -16.49 -3.88 -14.16
CA VAL A 174 -15.27 -4.67 -13.91
C VAL A 174 -14.45 -4.80 -15.18
N ARG A 175 -15.11 -5.22 -16.30
CA ARG A 175 -14.43 -5.38 -17.60
C ARG A 175 -13.84 -4.08 -18.12
N VAL A 176 -14.60 -2.98 -18.04
CA VAL A 176 -14.13 -1.65 -18.50
C VAL A 176 -12.97 -1.15 -17.66
N LEU A 177 -13.05 -1.21 -16.32
CA LEU A 177 -11.97 -0.80 -15.45
C LEU A 177 -10.70 -1.63 -15.68
N SER A 178 -10.84 -2.95 -15.81
CA SER A 178 -9.71 -3.84 -16.08
C SER A 178 -9.03 -3.51 -17.41
N LEU A 179 -9.77 -3.44 -18.51
CA LEU A 179 -9.22 -3.11 -19.83
C LEU A 179 -8.56 -1.73 -19.84
N MET A 180 -9.27 -0.72 -19.34
CA MET A 180 -8.75 0.65 -19.34
C MET A 180 -7.55 0.83 -18.40
N SER A 181 -7.47 0.08 -17.31
CA SER A 181 -6.28 0.08 -16.45
C SER A 181 -5.05 -0.46 -17.18
N GLU A 182 -5.22 -1.27 -18.21
CA GLU A 182 -4.16 -1.80 -19.09
C GLU A 182 -3.91 -0.93 -20.33
N GLY A 183 -4.62 0.18 -20.48
CA GLY A 183 -4.53 1.04 -21.66
C GLY A 183 -5.32 0.51 -22.87
N LEU A 184 -6.10 -0.55 -22.70
CA LEU A 184 -6.88 -1.18 -23.76
C LEU A 184 -8.25 -0.50 -23.90
N LYS A 185 -8.71 -0.35 -25.14
CA LYS A 185 -9.98 0.35 -25.43
C LYS A 185 -11.21 -0.57 -25.39
N GLY A 186 -11.05 -1.87 -25.68
CA GLY A 186 -12.17 -2.79 -25.84
C GLY A 186 -13.10 -2.44 -27.03
N SER A 187 -14.24 -3.14 -27.13
CA SER A 187 -15.22 -3.00 -28.24
C SER A 187 -16.34 -1.99 -27.97
N LEU A 188 -16.41 -1.41 -26.77
CA LEU A 188 -17.48 -0.48 -26.40
C LEU A 188 -17.26 0.93 -26.98
N SER A 189 -18.38 1.65 -27.25
CA SER A 189 -18.32 3.05 -27.64
C SER A 189 -17.61 3.90 -26.59
N SER A 190 -16.99 5.00 -27.00
CA SER A 190 -16.29 5.91 -26.08
C SER A 190 -17.20 6.43 -24.97
N ARG A 191 -18.46 6.76 -25.31
CA ARG A 191 -19.46 7.25 -24.34
C ARG A 191 -19.81 6.16 -23.31
N THR A 192 -20.11 4.96 -23.76
CA THR A 192 -20.46 3.81 -22.89
C THR A 192 -19.29 3.44 -21.98
N ARG A 193 -18.08 3.41 -22.54
CA ARG A 193 -16.86 3.14 -21.78
C ARG A 193 -16.61 4.18 -20.69
N SER A 194 -16.78 5.49 -21.02
CA SER A 194 -16.66 6.57 -20.01
C SER A 194 -17.71 6.46 -18.93
N LEU A 195 -18.93 6.07 -19.26
CA LEU A 195 -20.01 5.85 -18.29
C LEU A 195 -19.60 4.75 -17.28
N TYR A 196 -19.32 3.54 -17.76
CA TYR A 196 -18.95 2.42 -16.88
C TYR A 196 -17.67 2.68 -16.08
N LYS A 197 -16.65 3.33 -16.69
CA LYS A 197 -15.46 3.75 -15.97
C LYS A 197 -15.81 4.68 -14.78
N ASN A 198 -16.58 5.73 -15.05
CA ASN A 198 -16.89 6.73 -14.04
C ASN A 198 -17.77 6.16 -12.92
N THR A 199 -18.77 5.36 -13.28
CA THR A 199 -19.65 4.68 -12.30
C THR A 199 -18.86 3.67 -11.46
N GLY A 200 -18.00 2.87 -12.08
CA GLY A 200 -17.16 1.92 -11.35
C GLY A 200 -16.18 2.61 -10.40
N LEU A 201 -15.48 3.66 -10.85
CA LEU A 201 -14.57 4.44 -9.98
C LEU A 201 -15.33 5.06 -8.81
N LEU A 202 -16.53 5.60 -9.03
CA LEU A 202 -17.36 6.17 -7.97
C LEU A 202 -17.75 5.11 -6.92
N LYS A 203 -18.14 3.91 -7.34
CA LYS A 203 -18.45 2.80 -6.44
C LYS A 203 -17.25 2.38 -5.59
N LEU A 204 -16.05 2.49 -6.14
CA LEU A 204 -14.79 2.24 -5.41
C LEU A 204 -14.34 3.44 -4.53
N GLY A 205 -15.17 4.47 -4.38
CA GLY A 205 -14.84 5.68 -3.62
C GLY A 205 -13.76 6.56 -4.27
N MET A 206 -13.52 6.37 -5.58
CA MET A 206 -12.48 7.09 -6.32
C MET A 206 -13.08 8.14 -7.26
N THR A 207 -12.35 9.23 -7.48
CA THR A 207 -12.71 10.22 -8.50
C THR A 207 -12.41 9.70 -9.90
N LYS A 208 -13.01 10.31 -10.92
CA LYS A 208 -12.80 9.97 -12.34
C LYS A 208 -11.41 10.31 -12.90
N HIS A 209 -10.48 10.77 -12.04
CA HIS A 209 -9.12 11.11 -12.46
C HIS A 209 -8.36 9.88 -12.97
N VAL A 210 -7.57 10.06 -14.03
CA VAL A 210 -6.85 8.96 -14.69
C VAL A 210 -5.86 8.24 -13.77
N LEU A 211 -5.29 8.94 -12.79
CA LEU A 211 -4.40 8.34 -11.80
C LEU A 211 -5.11 7.33 -10.89
N ASN A 212 -6.39 7.55 -10.59
CA ASN A 212 -7.19 6.60 -9.82
C ASN A 212 -7.40 5.29 -10.60
N LEU A 213 -7.64 5.40 -11.90
CA LEU A 213 -7.71 4.22 -12.76
C LEU A 213 -6.35 3.50 -12.84
N TYR A 214 -5.27 4.27 -12.98
CA TYR A 214 -3.92 3.71 -13.14
C TYR A 214 -3.40 3.05 -11.85
N ARG A 215 -3.59 3.67 -10.70
CA ARG A 215 -3.06 3.20 -9.40
C ARG A 215 -4.07 2.45 -8.54
N GLY A 216 -5.36 2.75 -8.71
CA GLY A 216 -6.40 2.34 -7.80
C GLY A 216 -7.13 1.04 -8.15
N VAL A 217 -6.87 0.43 -9.31
CA VAL A 217 -7.60 -0.77 -9.78
C VAL A 217 -6.73 -2.01 -9.78
N LYS A 218 -5.42 -1.87 -10.02
CA LYS A 218 -4.46 -2.98 -10.00
C LYS A 218 -3.09 -2.54 -9.53
N VAL A 219 -2.30 -3.48 -9.03
CA VAL A 219 -0.90 -3.25 -8.69
C VAL A 219 -0.01 -3.42 -9.92
N ARG A 220 1.03 -2.59 -10.02
CA ARG A 220 1.89 -2.49 -11.20
C ARG A 220 3.36 -2.68 -10.85
N PRO A 221 4.11 -3.42 -11.69
CA PRO A 221 5.55 -3.58 -11.49
C PRO A 221 6.31 -2.25 -11.44
N GLU A 222 5.94 -1.30 -12.30
CA GLU A 222 6.58 0.02 -12.42
C GLU A 222 6.44 0.90 -11.18
N LEU A 223 5.46 0.60 -10.32
CA LEU A 223 5.21 1.33 -9.08
C LEU A 223 5.84 0.65 -7.86
N GLN A 224 6.38 -0.56 -8.00
CA GLN A 224 6.95 -1.28 -6.86
C GLN A 224 8.30 -0.70 -6.45
N ALA A 225 8.41 -0.25 -5.22
CA ALA A 225 9.62 0.36 -4.67
C ALA A 225 10.84 -0.56 -4.58
N GLY A 226 10.68 -1.87 -4.76
CA GLY A 226 11.74 -2.88 -4.66
C GLY A 226 12.01 -3.67 -5.95
N LEU A 227 11.24 -3.45 -7.01
CA LEU A 227 11.47 -4.10 -8.30
C LEU A 227 12.23 -3.15 -9.22
N HIS A 228 13.50 -3.45 -9.49
CA HIS A 228 14.21 -2.86 -10.61
C HIS A 228 13.61 -3.43 -11.90
N CYS A 229 12.79 -2.64 -12.61
CA CYS A 229 12.46 -2.92 -14.01
C CYS A 229 13.67 -2.51 -14.87
N PRO A 230 14.32 -3.42 -15.60
CA PRO A 230 15.46 -3.09 -16.44
C PRO A 230 15.11 -2.15 -17.61
N ASP A 231 13.81 -1.95 -17.91
CA ASP A 231 13.36 -1.17 -19.08
C ASP A 231 13.15 0.34 -18.80
N GLY A 232 13.48 0.83 -17.59
CA GLY A 232 13.26 2.23 -17.20
C GLY A 232 14.25 3.23 -17.81
N GLU A 233 15.41 2.80 -18.30
CA GLU A 233 16.44 3.71 -18.81
C GLU A 233 16.20 4.20 -20.25
N SER A 234 15.47 3.46 -21.07
CA SER A 234 15.23 3.85 -22.47
C SER A 234 14.22 4.98 -22.66
N ARG A 235 13.35 5.28 -21.69
CA ARG A 235 12.34 6.33 -21.83
C ARG A 235 12.78 7.72 -21.39
N ARG A 236 13.89 7.87 -20.67
CA ARG A 236 14.40 9.19 -20.27
C ARG A 236 15.23 9.87 -21.36
N LYS A 237 15.86 9.13 -22.27
CA LYS A 237 16.70 9.69 -23.35
C LYS A 237 15.95 10.29 -24.54
N VAL A 238 14.65 10.06 -24.69
CA VAL A 238 13.86 10.59 -25.83
C VAL A 238 13.28 12.00 -25.57
N LYS A 239 13.31 12.51 -24.33
CA LYS A 239 12.80 13.85 -24.00
C LYS A 239 13.82 14.99 -23.95
N GLU A 240 15.12 14.69 -23.98
CA GLU A 240 16.18 15.72 -23.95
C GLU A 240 16.75 16.07 -25.34
N SER A 241 16.37 15.34 -26.39
CA SER A 241 16.89 15.56 -27.77
C SER A 241 15.97 16.38 -28.67
N GLY A 242 14.92 17.02 -28.16
CA GLY A 242 13.89 17.69 -28.95
C GLY A 242 13.68 19.17 -28.61
N MET A 243 14.64 19.87 -28.01
CA MET A 243 14.46 21.25 -27.61
C MET A 243 15.70 22.12 -27.93
N ASP A 244 16.17 22.02 -29.15
CA ASP A 244 17.04 23.03 -29.76
C ASP A 244 16.74 23.03 -31.26
N GLU A 245 16.00 24.00 -31.73
CA GLU A 245 15.96 24.65 -33.03
C GLU A 245 14.59 25.34 -33.27
N VAL A 246 14.42 26.52 -32.72
CA VAL A 246 13.64 27.56 -33.41
C VAL A 246 14.42 28.86 -33.27
N GLU A 247 15.35 29.05 -34.16
CA GLU A 247 16.00 30.33 -34.40
C GLU A 247 15.20 31.15 -35.42
N ILE A 248 14.71 32.24 -34.92
CA ILE A 248 14.62 33.61 -35.57
C ILE A 248 14.59 33.66 -37.11
N LEU A 249 13.48 34.11 -37.64
CA LEU A 249 13.49 34.94 -38.87
C LEU A 249 12.41 36.03 -38.78
N HIS A 250 12.83 37.20 -38.32
CA HIS A 250 12.20 38.50 -38.67
C HIS A 250 12.65 38.87 -40.08
N LYS A 251 11.70 39.07 -40.95
CA LYS A 251 11.63 40.20 -41.88
C LYS A 251 10.19 40.43 -42.33
#